data_53763db27da890b1a9fc70ff755824f0
#
_entry.id   53763db27da890b1a9fc70ff755824f0
#
_cell.length_a   1.000
_cell.length_b   1.000
_cell.length_c   1.000
_cell.angle_alpha   90.00
_cell.angle_beta   90.00
_cell.angle_gamma   90.00
#
_symmetry.space_group_name_H-M   'P 1'
#
loop_
_entity.id
_entity.type
_entity.pdbx_description
1 polymer ?
#
loop_
_entity_poly.entity_id
_entity_poly.type
_entity_poly.pdbx_seq_one_letter_code
_entity_poly.pdbx_strand_id
1 'polypeptide(L)'
;GGDVMLAIGNSDVPVGQYTLMIFNYYGIDETAVADKLTYGNNVKEVASQVSEGAVDCGIIYATDAHSAGLTVVDSATAEMCGQVIYPAAVLKGDKEDAAQDFLAYLQTDAAMTVFESVGFSAA
;
A
#
# COMPACT_ATOMS: atom_id res chain seq x y z
N GLY A 1 22.22 -4.17 -9.39
CA GLY A 1 22.22 -4.07 -10.83
C GLY A 1 21.76 -5.38 -11.42
N GLY A 2 21.11 -5.38 -12.49
CA GLY A 2 20.55 -6.50 -13.23
C GLY A 2 19.42 -5.97 -14.09
N ASP A 3 18.83 -6.81 -14.90
CA ASP A 3 17.75 -6.46 -15.80
C ASP A 3 16.37 -6.55 -15.09
N VAL A 4 16.33 -6.27 -13.78
CA VAL A 4 15.11 -6.30 -12.98
C VAL A 4 14.26 -5.07 -13.28
N MET A 5 13.01 -5.29 -13.64
CA MET A 5 12.00 -4.26 -13.87
C MET A 5 11.09 -4.13 -12.64
N LEU A 6 10.87 -2.88 -12.22
CA LEU A 6 10.09 -2.52 -11.03
C LEU A 6 8.88 -1.67 -11.43
N ALA A 7 7.68 -2.10 -11.05
CA ALA A 7 6.48 -1.29 -11.18
C ALA A 7 6.25 -0.46 -9.91
N ILE A 8 5.96 0.83 -10.10
CA ILE A 8 5.64 1.78 -9.03
C ILE A 8 4.42 2.63 -9.42
N GLY A 9 3.74 3.22 -8.42
CA GLY A 9 2.77 4.26 -8.70
C GLY A 9 3.45 5.53 -9.20
N ASN A 10 2.77 6.29 -10.08
CA ASN A 10 3.27 7.60 -10.47
C ASN A 10 3.18 8.61 -9.30
N SER A 11 3.77 9.79 -9.43
CA SER A 11 3.86 10.80 -8.37
C SER A 11 2.51 11.37 -7.92
N ASP A 12 1.45 11.21 -8.70
CA ASP A 12 0.08 11.65 -8.37
C ASP A 12 -0.70 10.61 -7.55
N VAL A 13 -0.15 9.41 -7.40
CA VAL A 13 -0.76 8.29 -6.68
C VAL A 13 -0.13 8.18 -5.28
N PRO A 14 -0.93 7.98 -4.19
CA PRO A 14 -0.39 7.85 -2.84
C PRO A 14 0.72 6.80 -2.71
N VAL A 15 0.56 5.61 -3.30
CA VAL A 15 1.60 4.58 -3.27
C VAL A 15 2.88 5.03 -3.98
N GLY A 16 2.80 5.85 -5.02
CA GLY A 16 3.94 6.45 -5.69
C GLY A 16 4.67 7.45 -4.80
N GLN A 17 3.94 8.24 -4.03
CA GLN A 17 4.52 9.18 -3.06
C GLN A 17 5.27 8.44 -1.94
N TYR A 18 4.71 7.37 -1.40
CA TYR A 18 5.40 6.50 -0.43
C TYR A 18 6.65 5.86 -1.04
N THR A 19 6.58 5.43 -2.29
CA THR A 19 7.74 4.86 -3.02
C THR A 19 8.87 5.86 -3.13
N LEU A 20 8.59 7.13 -3.44
CA LEU A 20 9.62 8.18 -3.50
C LEU A 20 10.24 8.44 -2.13
N MET A 21 9.47 8.36 -1.04
CA MET A 21 10.02 8.44 0.32
C MET A 21 10.98 7.30 0.62
N ILE A 22 10.64 6.07 0.20
CA ILE A 22 11.51 4.89 0.34
C ILE A 22 12.80 5.08 -0.47
N PHE A 23 12.71 5.54 -1.72
CA PHE A 23 13.88 5.83 -2.55
C PHE A 23 14.78 6.87 -1.89
N ASN A 24 14.19 7.95 -1.38
CA ASN A 24 14.93 9.00 -0.68
C ASN A 24 15.62 8.47 0.58
N TYR A 25 14.96 7.60 1.36
CA TYR A 25 15.55 6.97 2.53
C TYR A 25 16.82 6.18 2.20
N TYR A 26 16.82 5.48 1.07
CA TYR A 26 17.98 4.71 0.60
C TYR A 26 18.96 5.52 -0.26
N GLY A 27 18.70 6.80 -0.49
CA GLY A 27 19.52 7.65 -1.35
C GLY A 27 19.48 7.24 -2.83
N ILE A 28 18.37 6.65 -3.28
CA ILE A 28 18.16 6.26 -4.68
C ILE A 28 17.57 7.44 -5.43
N ASP A 29 18.26 7.90 -6.47
CA ASP A 29 17.71 8.88 -7.40
C ASP A 29 16.81 8.15 -8.42
N GLU A 30 15.53 8.51 -8.45
CA GLU A 30 14.54 7.94 -9.37
C GLU A 30 15.01 8.07 -10.83
N THR A 31 15.61 9.19 -11.18
CA THR A 31 16.08 9.43 -12.56
C THR A 31 17.24 8.51 -12.95
N ALA A 32 18.07 8.12 -11.98
CA ALA A 32 19.18 7.21 -12.21
C ALA A 32 18.75 5.75 -12.46
N VAL A 33 17.50 5.41 -12.12
CA VAL A 33 16.93 4.08 -12.32
C VAL A 33 15.71 4.08 -13.24
N ALA A 34 15.44 5.20 -13.91
CA ALA A 34 14.24 5.40 -14.72
C ALA A 34 14.05 4.34 -15.82
N ASP A 35 15.14 3.81 -16.38
CA ASP A 35 15.14 2.74 -17.38
C ASP A 35 14.62 1.39 -16.84
N LYS A 36 14.53 1.25 -15.51
CA LYS A 36 14.05 0.05 -14.81
C LYS A 36 12.65 0.21 -14.23
N LEU A 37 12.07 1.41 -14.33
CA LEU A 37 10.78 1.73 -13.73
C LEU A 37 9.65 1.66 -14.75
N THR A 38 8.54 1.09 -14.32
CA THR A 38 7.25 1.16 -15.01
C THR A 38 6.24 1.79 -14.06
N TYR A 39 5.46 2.75 -14.57
CA TYR A 39 4.55 3.53 -13.75
C TYR A 39 3.11 3.07 -13.92
N GLY A 40 2.39 2.93 -12.81
CA GLY A 40 0.94 2.72 -12.78
C GLY A 40 0.20 3.99 -12.37
N ASN A 41 -1.02 4.16 -12.87
CA ASN A 41 -1.91 5.29 -12.54
C ASN A 41 -2.69 5.06 -11.24
N ASN A 42 -2.62 3.87 -10.68
CA ASN A 42 -3.17 3.48 -9.39
C ASN A 42 -2.47 2.20 -8.91
N VAL A 43 -2.66 1.86 -7.63
CA VAL A 43 -2.01 0.68 -7.02
C VAL A 43 -2.45 -0.64 -7.67
N LYS A 44 -3.70 -0.72 -8.13
CA LYS A 44 -4.23 -1.92 -8.78
C LYS A 44 -3.53 -2.19 -10.12
N GLU A 45 -3.23 -1.15 -10.88
CA GLU A 45 -2.47 -1.26 -12.12
C GLU A 45 -1.05 -1.75 -11.85
N VAL A 46 -0.38 -1.24 -10.80
CA VAL A 46 0.93 -1.75 -10.37
C VAL A 46 0.86 -3.24 -10.03
N ALA A 47 -0.13 -3.66 -9.23
CA ALA A 47 -0.33 -5.06 -8.88
C ALA A 47 -0.59 -5.95 -10.10
N SER A 48 -1.35 -5.46 -11.08
CA SER A 48 -1.62 -6.18 -12.34
C SER A 48 -0.35 -6.39 -13.17
N GLN A 49 0.50 -5.36 -13.28
CA GLN A 49 1.76 -5.46 -14.01
C GLN A 49 2.67 -6.57 -13.44
N VAL A 50 2.68 -6.71 -12.11
CA VAL A 50 3.43 -7.78 -11.43
C VAL A 50 2.77 -9.14 -11.67
N SER A 51 1.46 -9.27 -11.45
CA SER A 51 0.76 -10.56 -11.58
C SER A 51 0.72 -11.10 -13.01
N GLU A 52 0.75 -10.22 -14.01
CA GLU A 52 0.82 -10.58 -15.42
C GLU A 52 2.25 -10.87 -15.92
N GLY A 53 3.25 -10.66 -15.05
CA GLY A 53 4.66 -10.87 -15.41
C GLY A 53 5.23 -9.83 -16.38
N ALA A 54 4.61 -8.66 -16.47
CA ALA A 54 5.12 -7.55 -17.26
C ALA A 54 6.37 -6.91 -16.63
N VAL A 55 6.51 -7.05 -15.31
CA VAL A 55 7.66 -6.63 -14.50
C VAL A 55 8.00 -7.72 -13.49
N ASP A 56 9.20 -7.66 -12.91
CA ASP A 56 9.68 -8.65 -11.96
C ASP A 56 9.15 -8.43 -10.54
N CYS A 57 8.92 -7.19 -10.16
CA CYS A 57 8.43 -6.81 -8.83
C CYS A 57 7.70 -5.46 -8.86
N GLY A 58 7.08 -5.11 -7.74
CA GLY A 58 6.35 -3.85 -7.60
C GLY A 58 6.28 -3.39 -6.15
N ILE A 59 6.01 -2.11 -5.94
CA ILE A 59 5.75 -1.52 -4.64
C ILE A 59 4.25 -1.22 -4.55
N ILE A 60 3.57 -1.94 -3.66
CA ILE A 60 2.13 -1.88 -3.43
C ILE A 60 1.84 -1.97 -1.93
N TYR A 61 0.60 -1.81 -1.53
CA TYR A 61 0.21 -2.07 -0.14
C TYR A 61 0.10 -3.58 0.13
N ALA A 62 0.32 -3.99 1.38
CA ALA A 62 0.20 -5.38 1.81
C ALA A 62 -1.19 -5.97 1.52
N THR A 63 -2.24 -5.16 1.65
CA THR A 63 -3.62 -5.54 1.33
C THR A 63 -3.83 -5.83 -0.15
N ASP A 64 -3.19 -5.08 -1.04
CA ASP A 64 -3.25 -5.32 -2.49
C ASP A 64 -2.47 -6.57 -2.87
N ALA A 65 -1.32 -6.80 -2.25
CA ALA A 65 -0.55 -8.03 -2.44
C ALA A 65 -1.36 -9.26 -2.02
N HIS A 66 -2.04 -9.20 -0.86
CA HIS A 66 -2.93 -10.26 -0.40
C HIS A 66 -4.07 -10.52 -1.39
N SER A 67 -4.77 -9.47 -1.84
CA SER A 67 -5.90 -9.58 -2.77
C SER A 67 -5.49 -10.13 -4.14
N ALA A 68 -4.30 -9.80 -4.60
CA ALA A 68 -3.76 -10.27 -5.89
C ALA A 68 -3.04 -11.62 -5.79
N GLY A 69 -2.91 -12.20 -4.59
CA GLY A 69 -2.18 -13.46 -4.36
C GLY A 69 -0.67 -13.34 -4.61
N LEU A 70 -0.11 -12.13 -4.47
CA LEU A 70 1.31 -11.88 -4.69
C LEU A 70 2.12 -12.15 -3.42
N THR A 71 3.34 -12.62 -3.60
CA THR A 71 4.27 -12.86 -2.49
C THR A 71 4.91 -11.55 -2.05
N VAL A 72 4.78 -11.22 -0.77
CA VAL A 72 5.51 -10.11 -0.13
C VAL A 72 6.92 -10.60 0.18
N VAL A 73 7.92 -9.95 -0.42
CA VAL A 73 9.35 -10.31 -0.21
C VAL A 73 10.03 -9.39 0.79
N ASP A 74 9.53 -8.17 0.94
CA ASP A 74 10.00 -7.19 1.91
C ASP A 74 8.91 -6.15 2.20
N SER A 75 9.04 -5.42 3.31
CA SER A 75 8.08 -4.40 3.74
C SER A 75 8.79 -3.15 4.21
N ALA A 76 8.29 -1.99 3.77
CA ALA A 76 8.78 -0.71 4.25
C ALA A 76 8.38 -0.48 5.71
N THR A 77 9.29 0.13 6.46
CA THR A 77 9.04 0.54 7.84
C THR A 77 8.50 1.97 7.90
N ALA A 78 7.90 2.34 9.04
CA ALA A 78 7.45 3.72 9.27
C ALA A 78 8.60 4.75 9.23
N GLU A 79 9.84 4.33 9.49
CA GLU A 79 11.02 5.17 9.36
C GLU A 79 11.31 5.57 7.91
N MET A 80 11.02 4.68 6.97
CA MET A 80 11.29 4.89 5.53
C MET A 80 10.27 5.84 4.87
N CYS A 81 8.98 5.70 5.18
CA CYS A 81 7.93 6.40 4.46
C CYS A 81 6.79 6.92 5.34
N GLY A 82 6.96 6.93 6.67
CA GLY A 82 5.88 7.20 7.60
C GLY A 82 4.91 6.03 7.72
N GLN A 83 3.95 6.17 8.61
CA GLN A 83 2.91 5.17 8.80
C GLN A 83 1.77 5.38 7.80
N VAL A 84 1.40 4.32 7.07
CA VAL A 84 0.23 4.33 6.18
C VAL A 84 -1.02 4.09 7.02
N ILE A 85 -1.84 5.12 7.22
CA ILE A 85 -3.02 5.08 8.09
C ILE A 85 -4.29 5.16 7.26
N TYR A 86 -5.26 4.31 7.57
CA TYR A 86 -6.62 4.33 7.05
C TYR A 86 -7.57 4.79 8.16
N PRO A 87 -7.86 6.09 8.27
CA PRO A 87 -8.72 6.62 9.32
C PRO A 87 -10.19 6.36 9.04
N ALA A 88 -10.96 6.13 10.09
CA ALA A 88 -12.42 6.08 10.03
C ALA A 88 -13.00 7.11 10.99
N ALA A 89 -14.13 7.71 10.62
CA ALA A 89 -14.83 8.69 11.44
C ALA A 89 -16.34 8.57 11.29
N VAL A 90 -17.04 8.91 12.35
CA VAL A 90 -18.50 8.99 12.35
C VAL A 90 -18.93 10.38 11.90
N LEU A 91 -19.84 10.44 10.95
CA LEU A 91 -20.46 11.68 10.49
C LEU A 91 -21.70 11.99 11.33
N LYS A 92 -21.96 13.28 11.57
CA LYS A 92 -23.20 13.73 12.20
C LYS A 92 -24.39 13.47 11.29
N GLY A 93 -25.50 13.00 11.88
CA GLY A 93 -26.73 12.72 11.15
C GLY A 93 -27.67 11.78 11.90
N ASP A 94 -28.75 11.36 11.26
CA ASP A 94 -29.79 10.52 11.85
C ASP A 94 -29.30 9.10 12.23
N LYS A 95 -28.15 8.68 11.72
CA LYS A 95 -27.54 7.37 11.97
C LYS A 95 -26.29 7.44 12.84
N GLU A 96 -26.05 8.56 13.50
CA GLU A 96 -24.82 8.79 14.28
C GLU A 96 -24.62 7.71 15.34
N ASP A 97 -25.66 7.37 16.13
CA ASP A 97 -25.56 6.36 17.19
C ASP A 97 -25.19 4.98 16.62
N ALA A 98 -25.84 4.56 15.54
CA ALA A 98 -25.54 3.29 14.87
C ALA A 98 -24.12 3.28 14.28
N ALA A 99 -23.65 4.40 13.74
CA ALA A 99 -22.30 4.56 13.22
C ALA A 99 -21.25 4.52 14.34
N GLN A 100 -21.54 5.12 15.50
CA GLN A 100 -20.70 5.04 16.70
C GLN A 100 -20.55 3.58 17.18
N ASP A 101 -21.64 2.83 17.25
CA ASP A 101 -21.64 1.42 17.65
C ASP A 101 -20.80 0.59 16.65
N PHE A 102 -20.92 0.85 15.35
CA PHE A 102 -20.13 0.18 14.33
C PHE A 102 -18.64 0.51 14.45
N LEU A 103 -18.29 1.78 14.65
CA LEU A 103 -16.90 2.20 14.85
C LEU A 103 -16.30 1.53 16.09
N ALA A 104 -17.07 1.43 17.19
CA ALA A 104 -16.64 0.72 18.39
C ALA A 104 -16.41 -0.79 18.11
N TYR A 105 -17.28 -1.41 17.32
CA TYR A 105 -17.10 -2.80 16.90
C TYR A 105 -15.82 -3.02 16.09
N LEU A 106 -15.45 -2.08 15.20
CA LEU A 106 -14.21 -2.18 14.41
C LEU A 106 -12.93 -2.19 15.27
N GLN A 107 -13.01 -1.76 16.53
CA GLN A 107 -11.90 -1.76 17.48
C GLN A 107 -11.82 -3.04 18.34
N THR A 108 -12.73 -3.99 18.14
CA THR A 108 -12.73 -5.28 18.85
C THR A 108 -11.67 -6.24 18.29
N ASP A 109 -11.24 -7.20 19.10
CA ASP A 109 -10.32 -8.26 18.68
C ASP A 109 -10.89 -9.07 17.52
N ALA A 110 -12.20 -9.31 17.50
CA ALA A 110 -12.87 -10.03 16.41
C ALA A 110 -12.74 -9.29 15.08
N ALA A 111 -12.96 -7.98 15.05
CA ALA A 111 -12.80 -7.16 13.86
C ALA A 111 -11.32 -7.07 13.45
N MET A 112 -10.41 -6.90 14.41
CA MET A 112 -8.97 -6.85 14.17
C MET A 112 -8.46 -8.13 13.52
N THR A 113 -8.92 -9.30 13.97
CA THR A 113 -8.58 -10.59 13.36
C THR A 113 -8.96 -10.62 11.87
N VAL A 114 -10.11 -10.06 11.50
CA VAL A 114 -10.53 -9.98 10.10
C VAL A 114 -9.63 -9.04 9.31
N PHE A 115 -9.32 -7.85 9.84
CA PHE A 115 -8.41 -6.91 9.18
C PHE A 115 -7.02 -7.52 8.97
N GLU A 116 -6.46 -8.15 9.98
CA GLU A 116 -5.14 -8.80 9.89
C GLU A 116 -5.12 -9.94 8.87
N SER A 117 -6.23 -10.68 8.72
CA SER A 117 -6.33 -11.77 7.75
C SER A 117 -6.22 -11.32 6.29
N VAL A 118 -6.43 -10.04 6.01
CA VAL A 118 -6.35 -9.45 4.65
C VAL A 118 -5.21 -8.45 4.49
N GLY A 119 -4.28 -8.40 5.43
CA GLY A 119 -3.03 -7.63 5.31
C GLY A 119 -3.01 -6.28 6.01
N PHE A 120 -4.06 -5.90 6.77
CA PHE A 120 -4.01 -4.72 7.64
C PHE A 120 -3.33 -5.05 8.97
N SER A 121 -2.88 -4.02 9.67
CA SER A 121 -2.40 -4.10 11.05
C SER A 121 -3.01 -2.99 11.89
N ALA A 122 -3.02 -3.16 13.21
CA ALA A 122 -3.41 -2.09 14.12
C ALA A 122 -2.46 -0.88 13.99
N ALA A 123 -3.04 0.33 14.04
CA ALA A 123 -2.27 1.57 14.02
C ALA A 123 -1.58 1.84 15.37
#